data_6f1bb2780bf75662c4a715b8caf31896
#
_entry.id   6f1bb2780bf75662c4a715b8caf31896
#
_cell.length_a   1.000
_cell.length_b   1.000
_cell.length_c   1.000
_cell.angle_alpha   90.00
_cell.angle_beta   90.00
_cell.angle_gamma   90.00
#
_symmetry.space_group_name_H-M   'P 1'
#
loop_
_entity.id
_entity.type
_entity.pdbx_description
1 polymer ?
#
loop_
_entity_poly.entity_id
_entity_poly.type
_entity_poly.pdbx_seq_one_letter_code
_entity_poly.pdbx_strand_id
1 'polypeptide(L)'
;TIDSATMVNKGLEVMEAKWLFGTDLDQIQVVVHPQSVIHSAVEYQDGAVIAQLGTPDMRLPIQYALFYPQRRPLDSEPLDLFKLSSMTFEAPDMETFAGLALAYKAAEQGGLMPTIFNAANERAVAMFLDGKIRFLEIPEIINMAMKAIKNENNPTVDQILEAEAAAYELIESR
;
A
#
# COMPACT_ATOMS: atom_id res chain seq x y z
N THR A 1 -5.53 7.19 5.87
CA THR A 1 -4.59 7.94 6.76
C THR A 1 -3.84 7.03 7.71
N ILE A 2 -4.53 6.11 8.41
CA ILE A 2 -3.86 5.15 9.32
C ILE A 2 -2.92 4.24 8.53
N ASP A 3 -3.37 3.66 7.43
CA ASP A 3 -2.58 2.78 6.57
C ASP A 3 -1.34 3.47 5.98
N SER A 4 -1.42 4.78 5.74
CA SER A 4 -0.24 5.56 5.36
C SER A 4 0.76 5.67 6.51
N ALA A 5 0.28 5.88 7.74
CA ALA A 5 1.13 6.01 8.92
C ALA A 5 1.79 4.68 9.33
N THR A 6 1.12 3.54 9.11
CA THR A 6 1.68 2.20 9.34
C THR A 6 2.51 1.67 8.18
N MET A 7 2.54 2.39 7.05
CA MET A 7 3.07 1.97 5.75
C MET A 7 2.39 0.73 5.14
N VAL A 8 1.25 0.29 5.68
CA VAL A 8 0.45 -0.79 5.09
C VAL A 8 -0.07 -0.39 3.71
N ASN A 9 -0.56 0.85 3.54
CA ASN A 9 -1.01 1.35 2.24
C ASN A 9 0.07 1.20 1.17
N LYS A 10 1.30 1.55 1.50
CA LYS A 10 2.42 1.40 0.56
C LYS A 10 2.72 -0.07 0.26
N GLY A 11 2.52 -0.94 1.23
CA GLY A 11 2.61 -2.39 1.02
C GLY A 11 1.53 -2.92 0.07
N LEU A 12 0.29 -2.44 0.19
CA LEU A 12 -0.79 -2.78 -0.76
C LEU A 12 -0.46 -2.28 -2.17
N GLU A 13 0.06 -1.06 -2.31
CA GLU A 13 0.51 -0.53 -3.60
C GLU A 13 1.64 -1.35 -4.23
N VAL A 14 2.54 -1.95 -3.45
CA VAL A 14 3.55 -2.90 -3.95
C VAL A 14 2.87 -4.15 -4.53
N MET A 15 1.87 -4.71 -3.86
CA MET A 15 1.09 -5.83 -4.38
C MET A 15 0.33 -5.45 -5.65
N GLU A 16 -0.28 -4.28 -5.68
CA GLU A 16 -0.97 -3.73 -6.86
C GLU A 16 -0.03 -3.59 -8.05
N ALA A 17 1.15 -2.99 -7.85
CA ALA A 17 2.14 -2.81 -8.90
C ALA A 17 2.61 -4.15 -9.47
N LYS A 18 2.87 -5.15 -8.62
CA LYS A 18 3.22 -6.50 -9.04
C LYS A 18 2.17 -7.08 -10.02
N TRP A 19 0.90 -6.97 -9.67
CA TRP A 19 -0.19 -7.54 -10.47
C TRP A 19 -0.52 -6.71 -11.71
N LEU A 20 -0.56 -5.39 -11.60
CA LEU A 20 -0.92 -4.50 -12.70
C LEU A 20 0.14 -4.47 -13.80
N PHE A 21 1.41 -4.53 -13.44
CA PHE A 21 2.51 -4.43 -14.38
C PHE A 21 3.19 -5.78 -14.68
N GLY A 22 2.82 -6.85 -13.97
CA GLY A 22 3.43 -8.17 -14.13
C GLY A 22 4.92 -8.18 -13.75
N THR A 23 5.31 -7.35 -12.78
CA THR A 23 6.70 -7.22 -12.31
C THR A 23 6.98 -8.14 -11.13
N ASP A 24 8.25 -8.48 -10.93
CA ASP A 24 8.70 -9.16 -9.73
C ASP A 24 8.89 -8.16 -8.58
N LEU A 25 8.86 -8.65 -7.34
CA LEU A 25 8.95 -7.78 -6.14
C LEU A 25 10.30 -7.06 -6.02
N ASP A 26 11.37 -7.63 -6.53
CA ASP A 26 12.71 -7.03 -6.57
C ASP A 26 12.83 -5.87 -7.57
N GLN A 27 11.88 -5.77 -8.50
CA GLN A 27 11.75 -4.65 -9.43
C GLN A 27 10.92 -3.48 -8.87
N ILE A 28 10.35 -3.62 -7.67
CA ILE A 28 9.50 -2.60 -7.05
C ILE A 28 10.22 -2.02 -5.83
N GLN A 29 10.63 -0.77 -5.94
CA GLN A 29 11.28 -0.06 -4.85
C GLN A 29 10.33 0.94 -4.19
N VAL A 30 10.24 0.90 -2.87
CA VAL A 30 9.53 1.89 -2.07
C VAL A 30 10.50 2.97 -1.62
N VAL A 31 10.09 4.22 -1.81
CA VAL A 31 10.86 5.42 -1.41
C VAL A 31 9.96 6.33 -0.58
N VAL A 32 10.47 6.86 0.51
CA VAL A 32 9.81 7.90 1.31
C VAL A 32 10.12 9.26 0.70
N HIS A 33 9.06 10.00 0.34
CA HIS A 33 9.16 11.34 -0.26
C HIS A 33 8.22 12.31 0.48
N PRO A 34 8.74 13.04 1.48
CA PRO A 34 7.91 13.86 2.38
C PRO A 34 7.07 14.93 1.67
N GLN A 35 7.59 15.52 0.59
CA GLN A 35 6.88 16.56 -0.17
C GLN A 35 5.68 16.00 -0.94
N SER A 36 5.62 14.69 -1.17
CA SER A 36 4.49 13.99 -1.80
C SER A 36 4.06 14.56 -3.15
N VAL A 37 4.99 15.05 -3.95
CA VAL A 37 4.76 15.52 -5.32
C VAL A 37 5.02 14.46 -6.38
N ILE A 38 5.84 13.45 -6.06
CA ILE A 38 6.06 12.26 -6.87
C ILE A 38 5.39 11.09 -6.17
N HIS A 39 4.46 10.42 -6.87
CA HIS A 39 3.76 9.25 -6.34
C HIS A 39 4.27 7.94 -6.93
N SER A 40 4.80 7.98 -8.14
CA SER A 40 5.40 6.83 -8.82
C SER A 40 6.44 7.30 -9.84
N ALA A 41 7.42 6.43 -10.08
CA ALA A 41 8.43 6.64 -11.10
C ALA A 41 8.76 5.30 -11.77
N VAL A 42 9.25 5.36 -13.00
CA VAL A 42 9.74 4.20 -13.74
C VAL A 42 11.21 4.41 -14.03
N GLU A 43 12.05 3.49 -13.59
CA GLU A 43 13.45 3.43 -13.94
C GLU A 43 13.64 2.49 -15.15
N TYR A 44 14.32 2.97 -16.16
CA TYR A 44 14.64 2.22 -17.35
C TYR A 44 16.00 1.53 -17.26
N GLN A 45 16.26 0.57 -18.15
CA GLN A 45 17.52 -0.21 -18.17
C GLN A 45 18.77 0.63 -18.40
N ASP A 46 18.64 1.82 -18.98
CA ASP A 46 19.72 2.79 -19.18
C ASP A 46 19.96 3.69 -17.95
N GLY A 47 19.19 3.50 -16.87
CA GLY A 47 19.26 4.31 -15.66
C GLY A 47 18.44 5.60 -15.72
N ALA A 48 17.72 5.88 -16.81
CA ALA A 48 16.82 7.02 -16.86
C ALA A 48 15.59 6.77 -15.98
N VAL A 49 15.18 7.81 -15.22
CA VAL A 49 13.98 7.75 -14.37
C VAL A 49 12.95 8.75 -14.88
N ILE A 50 11.75 8.27 -15.13
CA ILE A 50 10.61 9.11 -15.53
C ILE A 50 9.55 9.07 -14.44
N ALA A 51 9.15 10.25 -13.98
CA ALA A 51 8.10 10.41 -12.96
C ALA A 51 7.08 11.45 -13.39
N GLN A 52 5.82 11.26 -12.98
CA GLN A 52 4.82 12.30 -13.05
C GLN A 52 4.85 13.09 -11.75
N LEU A 53 4.96 14.40 -11.85
CA LEU A 53 4.87 15.33 -10.73
C LEU A 53 3.49 15.99 -10.70
N GLY A 54 2.99 16.25 -9.50
CA GLY A 54 1.71 16.95 -9.31
C GLY A 54 1.51 17.32 -7.84
N THR A 55 0.59 18.24 -7.59
CA THR A 55 0.09 18.48 -6.23
C THR A 55 -0.61 17.21 -5.71
N PRO A 56 -0.55 16.91 -4.39
CA PRO A 56 -1.17 15.72 -3.81
C PRO A 56 -2.70 15.86 -3.78
N ASP A 57 -3.31 15.73 -4.96
CA ASP A 57 -4.75 15.81 -5.18
C ASP A 57 -5.22 14.63 -6.02
N MET A 58 -6.01 13.74 -5.40
CA MET A 58 -6.53 12.53 -6.05
C MET A 58 -7.44 12.82 -7.25
N ARG A 59 -8.01 14.03 -7.36
CA ARG A 59 -8.81 14.42 -8.52
C ARG A 59 -8.00 14.40 -9.82
N LEU A 60 -6.68 14.64 -9.73
CA LEU A 60 -5.80 14.67 -10.89
C LEU A 60 -5.67 13.29 -11.58
N PRO A 61 -5.29 12.20 -10.89
CA PRO A 61 -5.24 10.88 -11.50
C PRO A 61 -6.64 10.33 -11.87
N ILE A 62 -7.66 10.59 -11.06
CA ILE A 62 -9.03 10.16 -11.32
C ILE A 62 -9.56 10.81 -12.60
N GLN A 63 -9.41 12.14 -12.76
CA GLN A 63 -9.81 12.85 -13.95
C GLN A 63 -9.09 12.30 -15.19
N TYR A 64 -7.77 12.07 -15.08
CA TYR A 64 -7.01 11.54 -16.20
C TYR A 64 -7.45 10.12 -16.59
N ALA A 65 -7.74 9.26 -15.62
CA ALA A 65 -8.27 7.92 -15.91
C ALA A 65 -9.62 7.97 -16.64
N LEU A 66 -10.51 8.89 -16.27
CA LEU A 66 -11.82 9.03 -16.89
C LEU A 66 -11.77 9.65 -18.29
N PHE A 67 -10.81 10.52 -18.58
CA PHE A 67 -10.71 11.24 -19.85
C PHE A 67 -9.54 10.80 -20.72
N TYR A 68 -8.82 9.75 -20.34
CA TYR A 68 -7.66 9.25 -21.07
C TYR A 68 -7.95 9.16 -22.59
N PRO A 69 -7.02 9.59 -23.48
CA PRO A 69 -5.71 10.18 -23.20
C PRO A 69 -5.71 11.72 -23.03
N GLN A 70 -6.88 12.33 -22.93
CA GLN A 70 -7.02 13.78 -22.90
C GLN A 70 -6.70 14.34 -21.50
N ARG A 71 -5.96 15.46 -21.47
CA ARG A 71 -5.76 16.27 -20.27
C ARG A 71 -6.78 17.40 -20.27
N ARG A 72 -7.49 17.59 -19.15
CA ARG A 72 -8.48 18.66 -18.98
C ARG A 72 -8.09 19.59 -17.85
N PRO A 73 -8.54 20.84 -17.87
CA PRO A 73 -8.35 21.76 -16.73
C PRO A 73 -8.93 21.15 -15.45
N LEU A 74 -8.23 21.34 -14.35
CA LEU A 74 -8.68 20.97 -13.01
C LEU A 74 -8.63 22.24 -12.15
N ASP A 75 -9.67 22.47 -11.37
CA ASP A 75 -9.72 23.57 -10.40
C ASP A 75 -8.94 23.16 -9.14
N SER A 76 -7.62 23.19 -9.26
CA SER A 76 -6.65 22.93 -8.19
C SER A 76 -5.43 23.81 -8.40
N GLU A 77 -4.71 24.12 -7.33
CA GLU A 77 -3.48 24.88 -7.43
C GLU A 77 -2.44 24.03 -8.21
N PRO A 78 -1.88 24.55 -9.32
CA PRO A 78 -0.85 23.83 -10.06
C PRO A 78 0.44 23.73 -9.24
N LEU A 79 1.24 22.68 -9.52
CA LEU A 79 2.55 22.54 -8.91
C LEU A 79 3.48 23.68 -9.34
N ASP A 80 3.98 24.42 -8.37
CA ASP A 80 4.96 25.49 -8.56
C ASP A 80 6.34 24.98 -8.08
N LEU A 81 7.24 24.73 -9.03
CA LEU A 81 8.57 24.22 -8.72
C LEU A 81 9.46 25.23 -7.97
N PHE A 82 9.20 26.55 -8.11
CA PHE A 82 9.93 27.55 -7.36
C PHE A 82 9.50 27.59 -5.89
N LYS A 83 8.22 27.39 -5.60
CA LYS A 83 7.72 27.27 -4.24
C LYS A 83 8.15 25.94 -3.60
N LEU A 84 8.18 24.85 -4.39
CA LEU A 84 8.64 23.54 -3.92
C LEU A 84 10.11 23.56 -3.52
N SER A 85 10.95 24.24 -4.28
CA SER A 85 12.37 24.47 -4.02
C SER A 85 13.25 23.20 -4.01
N SER A 86 12.91 22.19 -3.23
CA SER A 86 13.68 20.93 -3.13
C SER A 86 12.78 19.72 -2.95
N MET A 87 13.28 18.57 -3.36
CA MET A 87 12.69 17.25 -3.11
C MET A 87 13.70 16.39 -2.37
N THR A 88 13.23 15.65 -1.38
CA THR A 88 14.04 14.71 -0.60
C THR A 88 13.50 13.30 -0.69
N PHE A 89 14.40 12.33 -0.64
CA PHE A 89 14.07 10.93 -0.75
C PHE A 89 14.83 10.14 0.32
N GLU A 90 14.14 9.23 0.99
CA GLU A 90 14.67 8.42 2.07
C GLU A 90 14.27 6.95 1.88
N ALA A 91 15.09 6.05 2.39
CA ALA A 91 14.72 4.64 2.47
C ALA A 91 13.64 4.45 3.54
N PRO A 92 12.67 3.55 3.32
CA PRO A 92 11.69 3.24 4.35
C PRO A 92 12.33 2.53 5.54
N ASP A 93 11.98 2.94 6.75
CA ASP A 93 12.38 2.24 7.97
C ASP A 93 11.45 1.04 8.20
N MET A 94 11.86 -0.12 7.71
CA MET A 94 11.05 -1.35 7.78
C MET A 94 11.11 -2.03 9.16
N GLU A 95 12.01 -1.62 10.04
CA GLU A 95 12.05 -2.11 11.42
C GLU A 95 11.00 -1.41 12.28
N THR A 96 10.97 -0.08 12.22
CA THR A 96 9.97 0.72 12.93
C THR A 96 8.57 0.55 12.33
N PHE A 97 8.47 0.50 10.98
CA PHE A 97 7.19 0.39 10.26
C PHE A 97 7.01 -1.03 9.69
N ALA A 98 6.77 -1.98 10.60
CA ALA A 98 6.65 -3.40 10.25
C ALA A 98 5.51 -3.71 9.25
N GLY A 99 4.54 -2.81 9.06
CA GLY A 99 3.44 -2.98 8.11
C GLY A 99 3.92 -3.21 6.68
N LEU A 100 4.93 -2.47 6.22
CA LEU A 100 5.52 -2.64 4.90
C LEU A 100 6.26 -3.99 4.77
N ALA A 101 7.04 -4.36 5.78
CA ALA A 101 7.75 -5.65 5.80
C ALA A 101 6.78 -6.84 5.75
N LEU A 102 5.67 -6.75 6.48
CA LEU A 102 4.61 -7.77 6.46
C LEU A 102 3.91 -7.86 5.10
N ALA A 103 3.71 -6.74 4.43
CA ALA A 103 3.15 -6.69 3.08
C ALA A 103 4.05 -7.40 2.05
N TYR A 104 5.36 -7.12 2.06
CA TYR A 104 6.32 -7.83 1.21
C TYR A 104 6.26 -9.34 1.47
N LYS A 105 6.25 -9.74 2.75
CA LYS A 105 6.13 -11.14 3.12
C LYS A 105 4.84 -11.78 2.62
N ALA A 106 3.70 -11.07 2.70
CA ALA A 106 2.43 -11.55 2.18
C ALA A 106 2.46 -11.69 0.64
N ALA A 107 3.07 -10.72 -0.05
CA ALA A 107 3.22 -10.74 -1.50
C ALA A 107 4.15 -11.86 -2.01
N GLU A 108 5.22 -12.18 -1.25
CA GLU A 108 6.13 -13.29 -1.53
C GLU A 108 5.45 -14.65 -1.36
N GLN A 109 4.67 -14.81 -0.29
CA GLN A 109 3.96 -16.06 -0.03
C GLN A 109 2.82 -16.30 -1.01
N GLY A 110 2.19 -15.23 -1.51
CA GLY A 110 1.06 -15.33 -2.44
C GLY A 110 -0.15 -16.10 -1.87
N GLY A 111 -0.94 -16.69 -2.77
CA GLY A 111 -2.14 -17.45 -2.37
C GLY A 111 -3.14 -16.59 -1.60
N LEU A 112 -3.60 -17.07 -0.45
CA LEU A 112 -4.51 -16.36 0.45
C LEU A 112 -3.82 -15.28 1.30
N MET A 113 -2.49 -15.26 1.36
CA MET A 113 -1.77 -14.42 2.31
C MET A 113 -2.00 -12.90 2.12
N PRO A 114 -2.09 -12.37 0.88
CA PRO A 114 -2.48 -10.98 0.66
C PRO A 114 -3.88 -10.64 1.21
N THR A 115 -4.84 -11.54 1.06
CA THR A 115 -6.19 -11.37 1.62
C THR A 115 -6.18 -11.36 3.14
N ILE A 116 -5.48 -12.31 3.76
CA ILE A 116 -5.34 -12.40 5.22
C ILE A 116 -4.68 -11.14 5.77
N PHE A 117 -3.62 -10.65 5.11
CA PHE A 117 -2.93 -9.41 5.47
C PHE A 117 -3.88 -8.21 5.44
N ASN A 118 -4.63 -8.05 4.33
CA ASN A 118 -5.54 -6.91 4.17
C ASN A 118 -6.72 -6.97 5.17
N ALA A 119 -7.37 -8.12 5.29
CA ALA A 119 -8.48 -8.33 6.23
C ALA A 119 -8.05 -8.06 7.69
N ALA A 120 -6.87 -8.55 8.07
CA ALA A 120 -6.32 -8.30 9.40
C ALA A 120 -6.02 -6.81 9.63
N ASN A 121 -5.50 -6.11 8.61
CA ASN A 121 -5.27 -4.68 8.69
C ASN A 121 -6.58 -3.90 8.86
N GLU A 122 -7.59 -4.18 8.05
CA GLU A 122 -8.90 -3.50 8.13
C GLU A 122 -9.51 -3.64 9.52
N ARG A 123 -9.44 -4.83 10.08
CA ARG A 123 -9.99 -5.09 11.41
C ARG A 123 -9.19 -4.42 12.53
N ALA A 124 -7.85 -4.50 12.45
CA ALA A 124 -6.98 -3.84 13.42
C ALA A 124 -7.13 -2.31 13.38
N VAL A 125 -7.25 -1.72 12.19
CA VAL A 125 -7.52 -0.29 12.03
C VAL A 125 -8.87 0.10 12.63
N ALA A 126 -9.93 -0.68 12.39
CA ALA A 126 -11.23 -0.44 13.00
C ALA A 126 -11.15 -0.48 14.54
N MET A 127 -10.46 -1.47 15.11
CA MET A 127 -10.24 -1.56 16.57
C MET A 127 -9.42 -0.39 17.12
N PHE A 128 -8.43 0.07 16.38
CA PHE A 128 -7.64 1.24 16.76
C PHE A 128 -8.51 2.52 16.78
N LEU A 129 -9.34 2.73 15.77
CA LEU A 129 -10.24 3.89 15.70
C LEU A 129 -11.32 3.85 16.78
N ASP A 130 -11.74 2.66 17.20
CA ASP A 130 -12.64 2.45 18.37
C ASP A 130 -11.93 2.60 19.72
N GLY A 131 -10.62 2.83 19.75
CA GLY A 131 -9.82 2.94 20.99
C GLY A 131 -9.61 1.62 21.73
N LYS A 132 -9.82 0.48 21.08
CA LYS A 132 -9.69 -0.87 21.68
C LYS A 132 -8.24 -1.36 21.71
N ILE A 133 -7.42 -0.88 20.77
CA ILE A 133 -6.00 -1.22 20.66
C ILE A 133 -5.15 0.05 20.47
N ARG A 134 -3.84 -0.06 20.71
CA ARG A 134 -2.87 1.01 20.46
C ARG A 134 -2.33 0.90 19.03
N PHE A 135 -1.76 1.98 18.51
CA PHE A 135 -1.24 2.08 17.14
C PHE A 135 -0.22 0.97 16.80
N LEU A 136 0.72 0.68 17.70
CA LEU A 136 1.74 -0.35 17.48
C LEU A 136 1.20 -1.78 17.52
N GLU A 137 -0.02 -1.99 18.03
CA GLU A 137 -0.66 -3.31 18.01
C GLU A 137 -1.24 -3.67 16.63
N ILE A 138 -1.42 -2.70 15.72
CA ILE A 138 -1.89 -2.96 14.36
C ILE A 138 -0.99 -3.98 13.63
N PRO A 139 0.32 -3.74 13.45
CA PRO A 139 1.17 -4.72 12.77
C PRO A 139 1.32 -6.04 13.53
N GLU A 140 1.21 -6.03 14.86
CA GLU A 140 1.22 -7.26 15.67
C GLU A 140 0.02 -8.15 15.35
N ILE A 141 -1.18 -7.57 15.24
CA ILE A 141 -2.42 -8.28 14.89
C ILE A 141 -2.33 -8.83 13.47
N ILE A 142 -1.83 -8.04 12.52
CA ILE A 142 -1.62 -8.50 11.14
C ILE A 142 -0.69 -9.71 11.13
N ASN A 143 0.45 -9.64 11.79
CA ASN A 143 1.42 -10.74 11.86
C ASN A 143 0.85 -11.98 12.56
N MET A 144 0.02 -11.80 13.58
CA MET A 144 -0.68 -12.89 14.25
C MET A 144 -1.63 -13.61 13.29
N ALA A 145 -2.48 -12.88 12.57
CA ALA A 145 -3.41 -13.46 11.62
C ALA A 145 -2.70 -14.20 10.47
N MET A 146 -1.64 -13.61 9.92
CA MET A 146 -0.80 -14.24 8.89
C MET A 146 -0.12 -15.54 9.35
N LYS A 147 0.14 -15.70 10.65
CA LYS A 147 0.71 -16.93 11.22
C LYS A 147 -0.34 -17.99 11.58
N ALA A 148 -1.52 -17.56 11.97
CA ALA A 148 -2.57 -18.45 12.48
C ALA A 148 -3.41 -19.07 11.35
N ILE A 149 -3.65 -18.35 10.27
CA ILE A 149 -4.49 -18.79 9.18
C ILE A 149 -3.64 -19.51 8.13
N LYS A 150 -4.09 -20.68 7.72
CA LYS A 150 -3.39 -21.51 6.73
C LYS A 150 -3.44 -20.84 5.37
N ASN A 151 -2.27 -20.71 4.73
CA ASN A 151 -2.20 -20.25 3.34
C ASN A 151 -2.54 -21.38 2.36
N GLU A 152 -3.24 -21.05 1.30
CA GLU A 152 -3.51 -21.93 0.17
C GLU A 152 -3.15 -21.24 -1.14
N ASN A 153 -2.45 -21.95 -2.02
CA ASN A 153 -2.06 -21.42 -3.34
C ASN A 153 -3.22 -21.54 -4.33
N ASN A 154 -3.29 -20.57 -5.26
CA ASN A 154 -4.33 -20.52 -6.31
C ASN A 154 -5.76 -20.67 -5.74
N PRO A 155 -6.14 -19.85 -4.75
CA PRO A 155 -7.43 -19.94 -4.13
C PRO A 155 -8.58 -19.61 -5.09
N THR A 156 -9.74 -20.24 -4.87
CA THR A 156 -10.99 -19.81 -5.48
C THR A 156 -11.51 -18.53 -4.82
N VAL A 157 -12.48 -17.87 -5.45
CA VAL A 157 -13.12 -16.67 -4.85
C VAL A 157 -13.77 -17.01 -3.50
N ASP A 158 -14.43 -18.17 -3.38
CA ASP A 158 -15.05 -18.58 -2.13
C ASP A 158 -14.01 -18.75 -1.01
N GLN A 159 -12.86 -19.38 -1.31
CA GLN A 159 -11.76 -19.52 -0.35
C GLN A 159 -11.16 -18.16 0.07
N ILE A 160 -11.12 -17.19 -0.85
CA ILE A 160 -10.70 -15.81 -0.53
C ILE A 160 -11.66 -15.18 0.48
N LEU A 161 -12.97 -15.27 0.24
CA LEU A 161 -13.98 -14.72 1.14
C LEU A 161 -14.01 -15.46 2.50
N GLU A 162 -13.81 -16.78 2.50
CA GLU A 162 -13.69 -17.56 3.73
C GLU A 162 -12.44 -17.14 4.54
N ALA A 163 -11.31 -16.89 3.88
CA ALA A 163 -10.09 -16.44 4.56
C ALA A 163 -10.23 -15.04 5.17
N GLU A 164 -10.94 -14.14 4.48
CA GLU A 164 -11.28 -12.81 5.02
C GLU A 164 -12.15 -12.94 6.28
N ALA A 165 -13.24 -13.72 6.20
CA ALA A 165 -14.14 -13.96 7.33
C ALA A 165 -13.40 -14.59 8.52
N ALA A 166 -12.54 -15.58 8.27
CA ALA A 166 -11.73 -16.22 9.29
C ALA A 166 -10.75 -15.24 9.96
N ALA A 167 -10.18 -14.29 9.21
CA ALA A 167 -9.32 -13.26 9.78
C ALA A 167 -10.11 -12.31 10.69
N TYR A 168 -11.30 -11.91 10.31
CA TYR A 168 -12.18 -11.08 11.14
C TYR A 168 -12.58 -11.81 12.43
N GLU A 169 -13.04 -13.05 12.33
CA GLU A 169 -13.46 -13.85 13.48
C GLU A 169 -12.29 -14.09 14.46
N LEU A 170 -11.10 -14.41 13.96
CA LEU A 170 -9.90 -14.58 14.77
C LEU A 170 -9.56 -13.34 15.59
N ILE A 171 -9.68 -12.16 14.98
CA ILE A 171 -9.32 -10.89 15.61
C ILE A 171 -10.41 -10.44 16.60
N GLU A 172 -11.67 -10.65 16.28
CA GLU A 172 -12.80 -10.27 17.14
C GLU A 172 -12.95 -11.16 18.39
N SER A 173 -12.48 -12.40 18.31
CA SER A 173 -12.50 -13.34 19.44
C SER A 173 -11.42 -13.07 20.48
N ARG A 174 -10.59 -12.05 20.29
CA ARG A 174 -9.46 -11.68 21.14
C ARG A 174 -9.88 -10.67 22.22
#